data_16efca86b364cbd4dabaaebab79c7608
#
_entry.id   16efca86b364cbd4dabaaebab79c7608
#
_cell.length_a   1.000
_cell.length_b   1.000
_cell.length_c   1.000
_cell.angle_alpha   90.00
_cell.angle_beta   90.00
_cell.angle_gamma   90.00
#
_symmetry.space_group_name_H-M   'P 1'
#
loop_
_entity.id
_entity.type
_entity.pdbx_description
1 polymer ?
#
loop_
_entity_poly.entity_id
_entity_poly.type
_entity_poly.pdbx_seq_one_letter_code
_entity_poly.pdbx_strand_id
1 'polypeptide(L)'
;MVLTDRSQAGGLRVRELVEMGRYPYTGFFGRLDAADRRAADEAIEAVGMTAKADSYVAELSDGERQKAMIAKTLAQQCPVILLDEPTAFLDVASRIEIMELLHRLARLQHKTVLLSTHDVEQALRLSDRIWLLSRAEGFCCGTPEDLVLSGRMDLYFGRGGLFFDRQAGGLRSRQDDAPAVRFEAADEALARWTKNALERNGFRPISDGRDESLPLVRVSAPDRIEWYRPGFPSLTCRSFEEWVGGGLCDAAERSGAE
;
A
#
# COMPACT_ATOMS: atom_id res chain seq x y z
N MET A 1 22.06 6.23 -2.78
CA MET A 1 20.85 6.17 -3.61
C MET A 1 20.69 4.76 -4.13
N VAL A 2 19.55 4.14 -3.89
CA VAL A 2 19.18 2.84 -4.48
C VAL A 2 18.21 3.12 -5.62
N LEU A 3 18.60 2.75 -6.82
CA LEU A 3 17.75 2.76 -7.99
C LEU A 3 17.12 1.37 -8.15
N THR A 4 15.89 1.31 -8.56
CA THR A 4 15.15 0.06 -8.88
C THR A 4 15.66 -0.67 -10.11
N ASP A 5 16.79 -0.21 -10.67
CA ASP A 5 17.35 -0.81 -11.87
C ASP A 5 17.79 -2.25 -11.60
N ARG A 6 17.34 -3.18 -12.42
CA ARG A 6 17.78 -4.59 -12.41
C ARG A 6 19.23 -4.64 -12.85
N SER A 7 20.12 -4.18 -11.98
CA SER A 7 21.54 -4.15 -12.24
C SER A 7 22.07 -5.56 -12.51
N GLN A 8 23.00 -5.67 -13.45
CA GLN A 8 23.66 -6.91 -13.88
C GLN A 8 24.56 -7.53 -12.79
N ALA A 9 24.19 -7.39 -11.51
CA ALA A 9 24.95 -7.91 -10.37
C ALA A 9 24.79 -9.45 -10.17
N GLY A 10 24.19 -10.16 -11.14
CA GLY A 10 23.86 -11.59 -11.00
C GLY A 10 25.06 -12.50 -10.73
N GLY A 11 26.26 -12.12 -11.14
CA GLY A 11 27.48 -12.86 -10.88
C GLY A 11 28.16 -12.58 -9.54
N LEU A 12 27.64 -11.64 -8.74
CA LEU A 12 28.19 -11.29 -7.43
C LEU A 12 27.48 -12.06 -6.31
N ARG A 13 28.20 -12.32 -5.22
CA ARG A 13 27.60 -12.75 -3.96
C ARG A 13 27.03 -11.56 -3.22
N VAL A 14 26.07 -11.80 -2.31
CA VAL A 14 25.47 -10.75 -1.46
C VAL A 14 26.56 -9.96 -0.73
N ARG A 15 27.52 -10.63 -0.12
CA ARG A 15 28.66 -10.02 0.55
C ARG A 15 29.43 -9.08 -0.36
N GLU A 16 29.79 -9.52 -1.55
CA GLU A 16 30.53 -8.73 -2.54
C GLU A 16 29.74 -7.49 -2.97
N LEU A 17 28.42 -7.66 -3.19
CA LEU A 17 27.55 -6.54 -3.51
C LEU A 17 27.51 -5.50 -2.38
N VAL A 18 27.43 -5.94 -1.12
CA VAL A 18 27.37 -5.05 0.06
C VAL A 18 28.71 -4.37 0.28
N GLU A 19 29.82 -5.09 0.13
CA GLU A 19 31.20 -4.55 0.21
C GLU A 19 31.45 -3.44 -0.83
N MET A 20 30.81 -3.47 -2.00
CA MET A 20 30.87 -2.35 -2.95
C MET A 20 30.35 -1.02 -2.35
N GLY A 21 29.51 -1.08 -1.33
CA GLY A 21 29.10 0.09 -0.55
C GLY A 21 30.26 0.80 0.16
N ARG A 22 31.36 0.11 0.38
CA ARG A 22 32.57 0.65 1.04
C ARG A 22 33.56 1.32 0.10
N TYR A 23 33.36 1.23 -1.23
CA TYR A 23 34.27 1.82 -2.20
C TYR A 23 34.59 3.31 -1.99
N PRO A 24 33.66 4.17 -1.53
CA PRO A 24 34.01 5.57 -1.21
C PRO A 24 35.06 5.73 -0.11
N TYR A 25 35.28 4.71 0.70
CA TYR A 25 36.25 4.73 1.82
C TYR A 25 37.55 4.01 1.51
N THR A 26 37.60 3.25 0.41
CA THR A 26 38.82 2.54 -0.01
C THR A 26 39.78 3.48 -0.72
N GLY A 27 41.08 3.23 -0.56
CA GLY A 27 42.10 3.98 -1.29
C GLY A 27 42.15 3.63 -2.79
N PHE A 28 43.16 4.17 -3.48
CA PHE A 28 43.33 4.03 -4.93
C PHE A 28 43.26 2.58 -5.47
N PHE A 29 43.69 1.61 -4.68
CA PHE A 29 43.67 0.19 -5.04
C PHE A 29 42.35 -0.54 -4.71
N GLY A 30 41.36 0.14 -4.17
CA GLY A 30 40.04 -0.46 -3.84
C GLY A 30 40.11 -1.59 -2.80
N ARG A 31 41.18 -1.66 -1.98
CA ARG A 31 41.34 -2.71 -0.98
C ARG A 31 40.51 -2.43 0.26
N LEU A 32 39.67 -3.38 0.63
CA LEU A 32 38.88 -3.35 1.85
C LEU A 32 39.76 -3.74 3.06
N ASP A 33 39.70 -2.96 4.10
CA ASP A 33 40.29 -3.27 5.40
C ASP A 33 39.36 -4.08 6.31
N ALA A 34 39.78 -4.35 7.53
CA ALA A 34 38.97 -5.08 8.51
C ALA A 34 37.76 -4.28 9.02
N ALA A 35 37.79 -2.96 8.99
CA ALA A 35 36.70 -2.10 9.39
C ALA A 35 35.63 -2.07 8.28
N ASP A 36 36.03 -2.04 7.02
CA ASP A 36 35.13 -2.08 5.87
C ASP A 36 34.34 -3.39 5.82
N ARG A 37 35.01 -4.52 6.05
CA ARG A 37 34.37 -5.84 6.08
C ARG A 37 33.37 -5.95 7.22
N ARG A 38 33.72 -5.46 8.43
CA ARG A 38 32.79 -5.41 9.56
C ARG A 38 31.57 -4.55 9.24
N ALA A 39 31.74 -3.38 8.63
CA ALA A 39 30.62 -2.53 8.24
C ALA A 39 29.70 -3.22 7.22
N ALA A 40 30.25 -4.03 6.30
CA ALA A 40 29.46 -4.83 5.38
C ALA A 40 28.71 -5.96 6.10
N ASP A 41 29.37 -6.67 7.04
CA ASP A 41 28.72 -7.74 7.82
C ASP A 41 27.60 -7.20 8.70
N GLU A 42 27.80 -6.09 9.40
CA GLU A 42 26.78 -5.39 10.19
C GLU A 42 25.59 -4.95 9.33
N ALA A 43 25.85 -4.48 8.10
CA ALA A 43 24.79 -4.10 7.19
C ALA A 43 23.97 -5.30 6.70
N ILE A 44 24.63 -6.45 6.43
CA ILE A 44 23.96 -7.70 6.05
C ILE A 44 23.10 -8.23 7.19
N GLU A 45 23.61 -8.18 8.42
CA GLU A 45 22.88 -8.57 9.63
C GLU A 45 21.66 -7.67 9.86
N ALA A 46 21.82 -6.35 9.71
CA ALA A 46 20.75 -5.36 9.92
C ALA A 46 19.54 -5.58 9.02
N VAL A 47 19.72 -6.13 7.82
CA VAL A 47 18.65 -6.49 6.88
C VAL A 47 18.18 -7.95 6.99
N GLY A 48 18.78 -8.73 7.93
CA GLY A 48 18.41 -10.13 8.17
C GLY A 48 18.87 -11.09 7.08
N MET A 49 20.00 -10.81 6.39
CA MET A 49 20.49 -11.63 5.29
C MET A 49 21.77 -12.41 5.60
N THR A 50 22.15 -12.57 6.85
CA THR A 50 23.38 -13.27 7.27
C THR A 50 23.46 -14.68 6.68
N ALA A 51 22.36 -15.45 6.71
CA ALA A 51 22.33 -16.81 6.17
C ALA A 51 22.53 -16.88 4.64
N LYS A 52 22.35 -15.76 3.93
CA LYS A 52 22.48 -15.66 2.47
C LYS A 52 23.65 -14.79 2.03
N ALA A 53 24.55 -14.44 2.95
CA ALA A 53 25.70 -13.58 2.65
C ALA A 53 26.57 -14.09 1.50
N ASP A 54 26.70 -15.42 1.39
CA ASP A 54 27.52 -16.08 0.37
C ASP A 54 26.71 -16.60 -0.84
N SER A 55 25.38 -16.40 -0.86
CA SER A 55 24.53 -16.74 -2.01
C SER A 55 24.76 -15.76 -3.17
N TYR A 56 24.56 -16.22 -4.38
CA TYR A 56 24.61 -15.34 -5.55
C TYR A 56 23.35 -14.44 -5.62
N VAL A 57 23.56 -13.19 -6.00
CA VAL A 57 22.45 -12.22 -6.15
C VAL A 57 21.41 -12.69 -7.17
N ALA A 58 21.82 -13.47 -8.18
CA ALA A 58 20.93 -14.05 -9.16
C ALA A 58 19.94 -15.09 -8.57
N GLU A 59 20.29 -15.71 -7.45
CA GLU A 59 19.48 -16.75 -6.79
C GLU A 59 18.46 -16.17 -5.78
N LEU A 60 18.52 -14.87 -5.54
CA LEU A 60 17.66 -14.19 -4.58
C LEU A 60 16.26 -13.92 -5.18
N SER A 61 15.25 -14.01 -4.34
CA SER A 61 13.94 -13.42 -4.64
C SER A 61 14.05 -11.89 -4.80
N ASP A 62 13.05 -11.26 -5.39
CA ASP A 62 13.06 -9.80 -5.57
C ASP A 62 13.11 -9.05 -4.23
N GLY A 63 12.41 -9.53 -3.20
CA GLY A 63 12.47 -8.99 -1.84
C GLY A 63 13.85 -9.13 -1.19
N GLU A 64 14.49 -10.29 -1.34
CA GLU A 64 15.86 -10.51 -0.84
C GLU A 64 16.89 -9.68 -1.59
N ARG A 65 16.72 -9.54 -2.90
CA ARG A 65 17.58 -8.65 -3.71
C ARG A 65 17.45 -7.20 -3.24
N GLN A 66 16.24 -6.76 -2.95
CA GLN A 66 16.00 -5.42 -2.40
C GLN A 66 16.66 -5.24 -1.03
N LYS A 67 16.57 -6.25 -0.13
CA LYS A 67 17.28 -6.23 1.16
C LYS A 67 18.80 -6.11 0.96
N ALA A 68 19.38 -6.84 -0.01
CA ALA A 68 20.81 -6.76 -0.32
C ALA A 68 21.22 -5.36 -0.83
N MET A 69 20.38 -4.71 -1.64
CA MET A 69 20.60 -3.34 -2.10
C MET A 69 20.51 -2.32 -0.95
N ILE A 70 19.59 -2.51 -0.02
CA ILE A 70 19.51 -1.70 1.20
C ILE A 70 20.75 -1.91 2.05
N ALA A 71 21.21 -3.16 2.25
CA ALA A 71 22.44 -3.47 2.98
C ALA A 71 23.67 -2.77 2.37
N LYS A 72 23.81 -2.79 1.03
CA LYS A 72 24.85 -2.04 0.32
C LYS A 72 24.81 -0.54 0.67
N THR A 73 23.62 0.04 0.77
CA THR A 73 23.47 1.45 1.11
C THR A 73 23.80 1.71 2.59
N LEU A 74 23.42 0.78 3.48
CA LEU A 74 23.77 0.85 4.91
C LEU A 74 25.28 0.77 5.14
N ALA A 75 25.99 -0.08 4.40
CA ALA A 75 27.45 -0.21 4.45
C ALA A 75 28.17 1.10 4.12
N GLN A 76 27.53 2.02 3.40
CA GLN A 76 28.07 3.38 3.18
C GLN A 76 28.08 4.23 4.45
N GLN A 77 27.37 3.81 5.51
CA GLN A 77 27.31 4.52 6.80
C GLN A 77 26.85 5.99 6.71
N CYS A 78 26.19 6.38 5.60
CA CYS A 78 25.64 7.70 5.45
C CYS A 78 24.48 7.97 6.44
N PRO A 79 24.33 9.20 6.96
CA PRO A 79 23.21 9.55 7.84
C PRO A 79 21.87 9.60 7.12
N VAL A 80 21.87 9.83 5.79
CA VAL A 80 20.68 9.93 4.95
C VAL A 80 20.69 8.82 3.91
N ILE A 81 19.58 8.10 3.80
CA ILE A 81 19.33 7.05 2.81
C ILE A 81 18.25 7.55 1.85
N LEU A 82 18.57 7.53 0.55
CA LEU A 82 17.63 7.88 -0.51
C LEU A 82 17.26 6.62 -1.29
N LEU A 83 15.96 6.37 -1.43
CA LEU A 83 15.41 5.19 -2.10
C LEU A 83 14.37 5.65 -3.13
N ASP A 84 14.54 5.18 -4.35
CA ASP A 84 13.54 5.43 -5.40
C ASP A 84 12.71 4.19 -5.62
N GLU A 85 11.42 4.28 -5.27
CA GLU A 85 10.43 3.19 -5.34
C GLU A 85 10.92 1.83 -4.79
N PRO A 86 11.39 1.75 -3.54
CA PRO A 86 12.07 0.55 -3.03
C PRO A 86 11.16 -0.69 -2.94
N THR A 87 9.86 -0.53 -3.11
CA THR A 87 8.87 -1.60 -3.05
C THR A 87 8.26 -1.95 -4.40
N ALA A 88 8.74 -1.33 -5.49
CA ALA A 88 8.28 -1.65 -6.83
C ALA A 88 8.58 -3.12 -7.19
N PHE A 89 7.62 -3.75 -7.88
CA PHE A 89 7.69 -5.16 -8.34
C PHE A 89 7.76 -6.22 -7.24
N LEU A 90 7.59 -5.84 -5.96
CA LEU A 90 7.51 -6.78 -4.85
C LEU A 90 6.08 -7.27 -4.65
N ASP A 91 5.95 -8.53 -4.21
CA ASP A 91 4.69 -9.03 -3.69
C ASP A 91 4.28 -8.28 -2.40
N VAL A 92 3.03 -8.46 -1.97
CA VAL A 92 2.46 -7.71 -0.83
C VAL A 92 3.25 -7.96 0.46
N ALA A 93 3.66 -9.21 0.72
CA ALA A 93 4.38 -9.56 1.94
C ALA A 93 5.79 -8.93 1.96
N SER A 94 6.54 -9.09 0.87
CA SER A 94 7.88 -8.50 0.70
C SER A 94 7.84 -6.98 0.79
N ARG A 95 6.80 -6.34 0.25
CA ARG A 95 6.61 -4.89 0.32
C ARG A 95 6.45 -4.41 1.76
N ILE A 96 5.61 -5.09 2.55
CA ILE A 96 5.42 -4.79 3.98
C ILE A 96 6.74 -4.97 4.72
N GLU A 97 7.44 -6.09 4.52
CA GLU A 97 8.73 -6.36 5.17
C GLU A 97 9.78 -5.28 4.89
N ILE A 98 9.88 -4.81 3.64
CA ILE A 98 10.84 -3.75 3.28
C ILE A 98 10.48 -2.43 3.98
N MET A 99 9.22 -2.05 4.00
CA MET A 99 8.78 -0.81 4.66
C MET A 99 9.01 -0.87 6.18
N GLU A 100 8.70 -2.00 6.82
CA GLU A 100 8.97 -2.21 8.24
C GLU A 100 10.47 -2.22 8.56
N LEU A 101 11.29 -2.82 7.68
CA LEU A 101 12.75 -2.78 7.78
C LEU A 101 13.25 -1.34 7.74
N LEU A 102 12.81 -0.53 6.77
CA LEU A 102 13.23 0.86 6.63
C LEU A 102 12.82 1.70 7.84
N HIS A 103 11.59 1.51 8.33
CA HIS A 103 11.11 2.18 9.54
C HIS A 103 11.96 1.80 10.78
N ARG A 104 12.26 0.52 10.95
CA ARG A 104 13.13 0.03 12.04
C ARG A 104 14.53 0.62 11.93
N LEU A 105 15.13 0.67 10.73
CA LEU A 105 16.45 1.25 10.51
C LEU A 105 16.48 2.74 10.84
N ALA A 106 15.45 3.49 10.45
CA ALA A 106 15.34 4.90 10.79
C ALA A 106 15.33 5.11 12.30
N ARG A 107 14.53 4.31 13.03
CA ARG A 107 14.40 4.43 14.49
C ARG A 107 15.60 3.94 15.28
N LEU A 108 16.13 2.75 14.97
CA LEU A 108 17.19 2.12 15.77
C LEU A 108 18.59 2.62 15.43
N GLN A 109 18.82 3.00 14.17
CA GLN A 109 20.13 3.47 13.72
C GLN A 109 20.21 4.99 13.52
N HIS A 110 19.16 5.72 13.94
CA HIS A 110 19.06 7.17 13.78
C HIS A 110 19.36 7.65 12.35
N LYS A 111 18.89 6.89 11.36
CA LYS A 111 19.03 7.24 9.95
C LYS A 111 17.82 8.07 9.48
N THR A 112 18.08 9.04 8.64
CA THR A 112 16.99 9.67 7.87
C THR A 112 16.78 8.88 6.60
N VAL A 113 15.58 8.32 6.44
CA VAL A 113 15.19 7.59 5.22
C VAL A 113 14.21 8.45 4.43
N LEU A 114 14.58 8.80 3.21
CA LEU A 114 13.69 9.46 2.24
C LEU A 114 13.46 8.51 1.08
N LEU A 115 12.20 8.20 0.82
CA LEU A 115 11.84 7.30 -0.28
C LEU A 115 10.72 7.92 -1.14
N SER A 116 10.76 7.64 -2.45
CA SER A 116 9.62 7.85 -3.32
C SER A 116 8.73 6.60 -3.31
N THR A 117 7.41 6.77 -3.39
CA THR A 117 6.47 5.67 -3.53
C THR A 117 5.17 6.14 -4.17
N HIS A 118 4.50 5.26 -4.87
CA HIS A 118 3.11 5.42 -5.33
C HIS A 118 2.11 4.66 -4.43
N ASP A 119 2.59 3.95 -3.42
CA ASP A 119 1.74 3.26 -2.43
C ASP A 119 1.36 4.22 -1.31
N VAL A 120 0.25 4.94 -1.54
CA VAL A 120 -0.26 5.96 -0.62
C VAL A 120 -0.65 5.35 0.73
N GLU A 121 -1.24 4.16 0.72
CA GLU A 121 -1.71 3.50 1.95
C GLU A 121 -0.53 3.16 2.87
N GLN A 122 0.54 2.59 2.33
CA GLN A 122 1.73 2.30 3.13
C GLN A 122 2.47 3.56 3.58
N ALA A 123 2.53 4.59 2.73
CA ALA A 123 3.10 5.87 3.11
C ALA A 123 2.37 6.47 4.32
N LEU A 124 1.03 6.46 4.30
CA LEU A 124 0.22 6.96 5.41
C LEU A 124 0.40 6.17 6.72
N ARG A 125 0.68 4.87 6.64
CA ARG A 125 0.81 4.01 7.81
C ARG A 125 2.19 4.02 8.47
N LEU A 126 3.25 4.24 7.70
CA LEU A 126 4.62 3.97 8.15
C LEU A 126 5.55 5.18 8.09
N SER A 127 5.15 6.29 7.46
CA SER A 127 6.01 7.46 7.37
C SER A 127 5.77 8.44 8.52
N ASP A 128 6.83 8.99 9.09
CA ASP A 128 6.72 10.08 10.06
C ASP A 128 6.28 11.40 9.39
N ARG A 129 6.66 11.60 8.13
CA ARG A 129 6.30 12.75 7.31
C ARG A 129 6.13 12.37 5.85
N ILE A 130 5.19 13.01 5.18
CA ILE A 130 4.91 12.82 3.76
C ILE A 130 5.14 14.13 3.02
N TRP A 131 5.76 14.02 1.85
CA TRP A 131 5.93 15.08 0.88
C TRP A 131 5.01 14.82 -0.31
N LEU A 132 4.09 15.74 -0.55
CA LEU A 132 3.21 15.71 -1.71
C LEU A 132 3.74 16.69 -2.75
N LEU A 133 3.90 16.23 -3.98
CA LEU A 133 4.35 17.05 -5.10
C LEU A 133 3.36 16.94 -6.25
N SER A 134 2.93 18.07 -6.77
CA SER A 134 2.06 18.17 -7.93
C SER A 134 2.44 19.37 -8.77
N ARG A 135 2.25 19.27 -10.09
CA ARG A 135 2.45 20.43 -10.98
C ARG A 135 1.42 21.52 -10.74
N ALA A 136 0.20 21.17 -10.35
CA ALA A 136 -0.89 22.11 -10.12
C ALA A 136 -0.83 22.74 -8.71
N GLU A 137 -0.58 21.89 -7.69
CA GLU A 137 -0.70 22.26 -6.28
C GLU A 137 0.66 22.58 -5.63
N GLY A 138 1.76 22.39 -6.37
CA GLY A 138 3.11 22.62 -5.88
C GLY A 138 3.57 21.58 -4.87
N PHE A 139 4.28 22.03 -3.82
CA PHE A 139 4.84 21.22 -2.76
C PHE A 139 4.07 21.38 -1.45
N CYS A 140 3.76 20.28 -0.79
CA CYS A 140 3.20 20.26 0.55
C CYS A 140 3.89 19.19 1.40
N CYS A 141 4.08 19.45 2.69
CA CYS A 141 4.71 18.51 3.62
C CYS A 141 3.94 18.52 4.95
N GLY A 142 3.73 17.36 5.53
CA GLY A 142 3.05 17.22 6.81
C GLY A 142 3.19 15.83 7.40
N THR A 143 2.61 15.62 8.59
CA THR A 143 2.35 14.28 9.10
C THR A 143 1.20 13.65 8.30
N PRO A 144 1.11 12.31 8.23
CA PRO A 144 -0.01 11.64 7.58
C PRO A 144 -1.38 12.17 8.06
N GLU A 145 -1.53 12.31 9.37
CA GLU A 145 -2.78 12.74 10.00
C GLU A 145 -3.17 14.17 9.58
N ASP A 146 -2.21 15.11 9.60
CA ASP A 146 -2.46 16.50 9.20
C ASP A 146 -2.86 16.59 7.72
N LEU A 147 -2.20 15.83 6.85
CA LEU A 147 -2.49 15.83 5.42
C LEU A 147 -3.87 15.25 5.11
N VAL A 148 -4.26 14.19 5.82
CA VAL A 148 -5.59 13.57 5.68
C VAL A 148 -6.68 14.49 6.24
N LEU A 149 -6.53 14.96 7.48
CA LEU A 149 -7.56 15.73 8.18
C LEU A 149 -7.76 17.13 7.59
N SER A 150 -6.70 17.75 7.06
CA SER A 150 -6.80 19.05 6.38
C SER A 150 -7.38 18.97 4.95
N GLY A 151 -7.64 17.77 4.41
CA GLY A 151 -8.14 17.59 3.05
C GLY A 151 -7.06 17.74 1.95
N ARG A 152 -5.79 17.82 2.32
CA ARG A 152 -4.69 17.91 1.35
C ARG A 152 -4.63 16.70 0.43
N MET A 153 -4.96 15.51 0.94
CA MET A 153 -5.00 14.29 0.13
C MET A 153 -6.00 14.41 -1.02
N ASP A 154 -7.20 14.96 -0.78
CA ASP A 154 -8.15 15.22 -1.85
C ASP A 154 -7.65 16.23 -2.88
N LEU A 155 -6.99 17.29 -2.42
CA LEU A 155 -6.44 18.33 -3.30
C LEU A 155 -5.40 17.77 -4.28
N TYR A 156 -4.54 16.84 -3.80
CA TYR A 156 -3.45 16.28 -4.61
C TYR A 156 -3.88 15.08 -5.47
N PHE A 157 -4.81 14.27 -4.99
CA PHE A 157 -5.20 13.00 -5.63
C PHE A 157 -6.63 13.00 -6.19
N GLY A 158 -7.49 13.93 -5.77
CA GLY A 158 -8.90 14.02 -6.16
C GLY A 158 -9.09 14.53 -7.58
N ARG A 159 -8.77 13.70 -8.59
CA ARG A 159 -8.92 14.03 -10.03
C ARG A 159 -9.71 12.94 -10.75
N GLY A 160 -10.44 13.35 -11.80
CA GLY A 160 -11.12 12.38 -12.68
C GLY A 160 -12.17 11.52 -11.98
N GLY A 161 -12.89 12.07 -11.00
CA GLY A 161 -13.89 11.32 -10.25
C GLY A 161 -13.34 10.52 -9.06
N LEU A 162 -12.02 10.63 -8.78
CA LEU A 162 -11.42 10.06 -7.57
C LEU A 162 -11.54 11.03 -6.39
N PHE A 163 -11.68 10.50 -5.18
CA PHE A 163 -11.58 11.23 -3.94
C PHE A 163 -10.84 10.40 -2.89
N PHE A 164 -10.30 11.06 -1.87
CA PHE A 164 -9.66 10.39 -0.76
C PHE A 164 -10.66 10.12 0.37
N ASP A 165 -10.99 8.84 0.58
CA ASP A 165 -11.85 8.44 1.69
C ASP A 165 -11.07 8.50 3.00
N ARG A 166 -11.34 9.52 3.82
CA ARG A 166 -10.65 9.76 5.11
C ARG A 166 -10.89 8.65 6.13
N GLN A 167 -12.03 7.95 6.06
CA GLN A 167 -12.35 6.85 6.97
C GLN A 167 -11.65 5.56 6.54
N ALA A 168 -11.61 5.29 5.25
CA ALA A 168 -10.93 4.12 4.71
C ALA A 168 -9.41 4.31 4.55
N GLY A 169 -8.92 5.55 4.56
CA GLY A 169 -7.50 5.87 4.37
C GLY A 169 -6.98 5.60 2.96
N GLY A 170 -7.83 5.68 1.95
CA GLY A 170 -7.48 5.33 0.58
C GLY A 170 -8.25 6.10 -0.49
N LEU A 171 -7.82 5.96 -1.74
CA LEU A 171 -8.49 6.57 -2.89
C LEU A 171 -9.70 5.73 -3.32
N ARG A 172 -10.80 6.41 -3.62
CA ARG A 172 -12.04 5.83 -4.13
C ARG A 172 -12.56 6.59 -5.34
N SER A 173 -13.32 5.90 -6.17
CA SER A 173 -14.06 6.52 -7.28
C SER A 173 -15.40 7.06 -6.78
N ARG A 174 -15.75 8.28 -7.18
CA ARG A 174 -17.10 8.83 -6.97
C ARG A 174 -18.08 8.13 -7.91
N GLN A 175 -19.20 7.74 -7.34
CA GLN A 175 -20.33 7.14 -8.07
C GLN A 175 -21.57 8.00 -7.82
N ASP A 176 -21.45 9.32 -8.09
CA ASP A 176 -22.50 10.28 -7.77
C ASP A 176 -23.81 9.99 -8.52
N ASP A 177 -23.73 9.46 -9.75
CA ASP A 177 -24.87 9.09 -10.59
C ASP A 177 -25.36 7.64 -10.38
N ALA A 178 -24.68 6.87 -9.51
CA ALA A 178 -25.06 5.48 -9.28
C ALA A 178 -26.38 5.38 -8.48
N PRO A 179 -27.23 4.37 -8.80
CA PRO A 179 -28.45 4.13 -8.06
C PRO A 179 -28.16 3.89 -6.59
N ALA A 180 -28.90 4.57 -5.74
CA ALA A 180 -28.69 4.52 -4.30
C ALA A 180 -29.31 3.26 -3.67
N VAL A 181 -28.58 2.63 -2.76
CA VAL A 181 -29.02 1.48 -1.99
C VAL A 181 -28.74 1.72 -0.52
N ARG A 182 -29.75 1.59 0.32
CA ARG A 182 -29.57 1.59 1.78
C ARG A 182 -28.98 0.28 2.25
N PHE A 183 -28.15 0.35 3.26
CA PHE A 183 -27.66 -0.86 3.90
C PHE A 183 -27.63 -0.73 5.42
N GLU A 184 -27.89 -1.85 6.09
CA GLU A 184 -27.76 -2.05 7.53
C GLU A 184 -26.87 -3.26 7.76
N ALA A 185 -25.93 -3.17 8.69
CA ALA A 185 -25.04 -4.27 9.02
C ALA A 185 -24.89 -4.42 10.52
N ALA A 186 -24.75 -5.65 11.00
CA ALA A 186 -24.66 -5.94 12.43
C ALA A 186 -23.35 -5.47 13.07
N ASP A 187 -22.27 -5.36 12.28
CA ASP A 187 -20.96 -4.90 12.72
C ASP A 187 -20.22 -4.13 11.62
N GLU A 188 -19.09 -3.52 12.00
CA GLU A 188 -18.26 -2.72 11.09
C GLU A 188 -17.64 -3.52 9.94
N ALA A 189 -17.28 -4.79 10.18
CA ALA A 189 -16.71 -5.64 9.14
C ALA A 189 -17.75 -5.96 8.07
N LEU A 190 -18.96 -6.35 8.49
CA LEU A 190 -20.08 -6.57 7.58
C LEU A 190 -20.47 -5.29 6.85
N ALA A 191 -20.49 -4.14 7.53
CA ALA A 191 -20.77 -2.83 6.92
C ALA A 191 -19.75 -2.51 5.82
N ARG A 192 -18.46 -2.68 6.11
CA ARG A 192 -17.37 -2.46 5.14
C ARG A 192 -17.52 -3.33 3.89
N TRP A 193 -17.76 -4.63 4.06
CA TRP A 193 -17.84 -5.56 2.94
C TRP A 193 -19.14 -5.43 2.15
N THR A 194 -20.26 -5.06 2.82
CA THR A 194 -21.52 -4.73 2.15
C THR A 194 -21.37 -3.49 1.27
N LYS A 195 -20.76 -2.42 1.82
CA LYS A 195 -20.42 -1.22 1.06
C LYS A 195 -19.54 -1.54 -0.15
N ASN A 196 -18.50 -2.34 0.03
CA ASN A 196 -17.62 -2.77 -1.06
C ASN A 196 -18.38 -3.55 -2.14
N ALA A 197 -19.27 -4.47 -1.75
CA ALA A 197 -20.08 -5.23 -2.70
C ALA A 197 -21.02 -4.34 -3.51
N LEU A 198 -21.68 -3.36 -2.87
CA LEU A 198 -22.52 -2.38 -3.54
C LEU A 198 -21.74 -1.52 -4.53
N GLU A 199 -20.65 -0.90 -4.08
CA GLU A 199 -19.80 -0.03 -4.91
C GLU A 199 -19.23 -0.78 -6.13
N ARG A 200 -18.75 -2.02 -5.93
CA ARG A 200 -18.24 -2.87 -7.01
C ARG A 200 -19.27 -3.21 -8.07
N ASN A 201 -20.54 -3.26 -7.68
CA ASN A 201 -21.65 -3.57 -8.58
C ASN A 201 -22.37 -2.30 -9.09
N GLY A 202 -21.77 -1.13 -8.94
CA GLY A 202 -22.28 0.12 -9.51
C GLY A 202 -23.42 0.77 -8.72
N PHE A 203 -23.53 0.47 -7.42
CA PHE A 203 -24.51 1.08 -6.53
C PHE A 203 -23.84 2.03 -5.53
N ARG A 204 -24.56 3.09 -5.18
CA ARG A 204 -24.14 4.04 -4.16
C ARG A 204 -24.69 3.64 -2.78
N PRO A 205 -23.86 3.16 -1.84
CA PRO A 205 -24.31 2.76 -0.52
C PRO A 205 -24.69 3.96 0.35
N ILE A 206 -25.83 3.85 1.07
CA ILE A 206 -26.30 4.84 2.04
C ILE A 206 -26.58 4.14 3.37
N SER A 207 -25.83 4.53 4.44
CA SER A 207 -26.00 3.97 5.79
C SER A 207 -27.10 4.63 6.60
N ASP A 208 -27.37 5.92 6.37
CA ASP A 208 -28.28 6.73 7.21
C ASP A 208 -29.57 7.16 6.50
N GLY A 209 -29.96 6.47 5.42
CA GLY A 209 -31.10 6.83 4.61
C GLY A 209 -32.43 6.54 5.29
N ARG A 210 -33.26 7.58 5.55
CA ARG A 210 -34.66 7.45 5.97
C ARG A 210 -35.63 7.27 4.78
N ASP A 211 -35.10 7.25 3.58
CA ASP A 211 -35.93 7.16 2.37
C ASP A 211 -36.33 5.70 2.12
N GLU A 212 -37.54 5.37 2.55
CA GLU A 212 -38.12 4.03 2.40
C GLU A 212 -38.41 3.63 0.94
N SER A 213 -38.33 4.55 0.01
CA SER A 213 -38.48 4.26 -1.41
C SER A 213 -37.24 3.58 -2.02
N LEU A 214 -36.09 3.67 -1.36
CA LEU A 214 -34.86 3.05 -1.83
C LEU A 214 -34.76 1.58 -1.42
N PRO A 215 -34.14 0.73 -2.26
CA PRO A 215 -33.80 -0.64 -1.89
C PRO A 215 -32.96 -0.70 -0.62
N LEU A 216 -33.15 -1.73 0.20
CA LEU A 216 -32.42 -1.95 1.45
C LEU A 216 -31.80 -3.33 1.46
N VAL A 217 -30.50 -3.42 1.77
CA VAL A 217 -29.84 -4.67 2.17
C VAL A 217 -29.59 -4.66 3.66
N ARG A 218 -30.00 -5.71 4.36
CA ARG A 218 -29.69 -5.94 5.76
C ARG A 218 -28.80 -7.16 5.90
N VAL A 219 -27.64 -6.98 6.52
CA VAL A 219 -26.64 -8.04 6.71
C VAL A 219 -26.47 -8.28 8.21
N SER A 220 -27.08 -9.35 8.71
CA SER A 220 -27.03 -9.71 10.13
C SER A 220 -25.87 -10.67 10.42
N ALA A 221 -25.46 -11.48 9.42
CA ALA A 221 -24.33 -12.40 9.47
C ALA A 221 -23.82 -12.65 8.03
N PRO A 222 -22.61 -13.22 7.84
CA PRO A 222 -22.09 -13.54 6.49
C PRO A 222 -22.98 -14.47 5.67
N ASP A 223 -23.77 -15.32 6.34
CA ASP A 223 -24.71 -16.27 5.77
C ASP A 223 -26.18 -15.84 5.90
N ARG A 224 -26.41 -14.58 6.28
CA ARG A 224 -27.77 -14.03 6.43
C ARG A 224 -27.84 -12.61 5.90
N ILE A 225 -28.20 -12.51 4.60
CA ILE A 225 -28.36 -11.26 3.84
C ILE A 225 -29.80 -11.17 3.37
N GLU A 226 -30.50 -10.15 3.83
CA GLU A 226 -31.89 -9.87 3.49
C GLU A 226 -31.93 -8.69 2.53
N TRP A 227 -32.49 -8.90 1.34
CA TRP A 227 -32.59 -7.88 0.29
C TRP A 227 -34.05 -7.44 0.09
N TYR A 228 -34.33 -6.19 0.31
CA TYR A 228 -35.65 -5.59 0.20
C TYR A 228 -35.67 -4.62 -0.98
N ARG A 229 -36.61 -4.82 -1.89
CA ARG A 229 -36.83 -3.94 -3.04
C ARG A 229 -38.29 -3.46 -3.00
N PRO A 230 -38.54 -2.14 -3.17
CA PRO A 230 -39.90 -1.63 -3.27
C PRO A 230 -40.70 -2.35 -4.38
N GLY A 231 -41.88 -2.86 -4.05
CA GLY A 231 -42.72 -3.57 -5.01
C GLY A 231 -42.33 -5.03 -5.33
N PHE A 232 -41.33 -5.59 -4.68
CA PHE A 232 -40.91 -6.98 -4.86
C PHE A 232 -40.87 -7.75 -3.55
N PRO A 233 -41.03 -9.09 -3.57
CA PRO A 233 -40.82 -9.91 -2.41
C PRO A 233 -39.38 -9.76 -1.86
N SER A 234 -39.22 -9.82 -0.55
CA SER A 234 -37.89 -9.86 0.07
C SER A 234 -37.17 -11.16 -0.29
N LEU A 235 -35.87 -11.05 -0.56
CA LEU A 235 -34.99 -12.17 -0.84
C LEU A 235 -34.04 -12.39 0.32
N THR A 236 -33.87 -13.63 0.78
CA THR A 236 -32.87 -13.99 1.77
C THR A 236 -31.80 -14.84 1.12
N CYS A 237 -30.55 -14.38 1.20
CA CYS A 237 -29.39 -15.05 0.63
C CYS A 237 -28.47 -15.56 1.77
N ARG A 238 -27.81 -16.69 1.50
CA ARG A 238 -26.91 -17.36 2.43
C ARG A 238 -25.43 -17.03 2.20
N SER A 239 -25.13 -16.17 1.23
CA SER A 239 -23.79 -15.68 0.95
C SER A 239 -23.82 -14.37 0.14
N PHE A 240 -22.73 -13.62 0.16
CA PHE A 240 -22.56 -12.46 -0.73
C PHE A 240 -22.54 -12.88 -2.21
N GLU A 241 -22.04 -14.07 -2.54
CA GLU A 241 -22.05 -14.62 -3.88
C GLU A 241 -23.48 -14.80 -4.41
N GLU A 242 -24.35 -15.43 -3.62
CA GLU A 242 -25.75 -15.63 -3.94
C GLU A 242 -26.50 -14.30 -4.08
N TRP A 243 -26.26 -13.34 -3.18
CA TRP A 243 -26.89 -12.01 -3.23
C TRP A 243 -26.44 -11.20 -4.45
N VAL A 244 -25.14 -11.17 -4.73
CA VAL A 244 -24.58 -10.44 -5.88
C VAL A 244 -24.99 -11.09 -7.19
N GLY A 245 -24.90 -12.42 -7.31
CA GLY A 245 -25.21 -13.15 -8.53
C GLY A 245 -26.70 -13.19 -8.89
N GLY A 246 -27.58 -13.26 -7.89
CA GLY A 246 -29.03 -13.37 -8.12
C GLY A 246 -29.82 -12.10 -7.76
N GLY A 247 -29.48 -11.45 -6.65
CA GLY A 247 -30.26 -10.33 -6.10
C GLY A 247 -29.91 -8.97 -6.69
N LEU A 248 -28.61 -8.69 -6.89
CA LEU A 248 -28.15 -7.41 -7.39
C LEU A 248 -28.17 -7.31 -8.92
N CYS A 249 -27.81 -8.39 -9.65
CA CYS A 249 -27.81 -8.38 -11.12
C CYS A 249 -29.20 -8.12 -11.71
N ASP A 250 -30.28 -8.70 -11.13
CA ASP A 250 -31.66 -8.43 -11.54
C ASP A 250 -32.10 -6.97 -11.33
N ALA A 251 -31.42 -6.24 -10.43
CA ALA A 251 -31.72 -4.82 -10.17
C ALA A 251 -31.01 -3.89 -11.15
N ALA A 252 -29.82 -4.26 -11.64
CA ALA A 252 -29.04 -3.45 -12.59
C ALA A 252 -29.61 -3.48 -14.00
N GLU A 253 -30.11 -4.64 -14.47
CA GLU A 253 -30.66 -4.79 -15.83
C GLU A 253 -31.97 -4.00 -16.06
N ARG A 254 -32.70 -3.64 -14.99
CA ARG A 254 -33.98 -2.93 -15.08
C ARG A 254 -33.90 -1.42 -14.84
N SER A 255 -32.82 -0.92 -14.26
CA SER A 255 -32.61 0.54 -14.13
C SER A 255 -31.96 1.18 -15.37
N GLY A 256 -31.50 0.39 -16.34
CA GLY A 256 -30.98 0.84 -17.63
C GLY A 256 -31.96 0.78 -18.80
N ALA A 257 -33.23 0.49 -18.55
CA ALA A 257 -34.27 0.29 -19.57
C ALA A 257 -35.41 1.33 -19.52
N GLU A 258 -35.18 2.50 -18.86
CA GLU A 258 -36.06 3.68 -18.97
C GLU A 258 -35.36 4.88 -19.59
#